data_d140cf87c22490770e4b859dfeff69ff
#
_entry.id   d140cf87c22490770e4b859dfeff69ff
#
_cell.length_a   1.000
_cell.length_b   1.000
_cell.length_c   1.000
_cell.angle_alpha   90.00
_cell.angle_beta   90.00
_cell.angle_gamma   90.00
#
_symmetry.space_group_name_H-M   'P 1'
#
loop_
_entity.id
_entity.type
_entity.pdbx_description
1 polymer ?
#
loop_
_entity_poly.entity_id
_entity_poly.type
_entity_poly.pdbx_seq_one_letter_code
_entity_poly.pdbx_strand_id
1 'polypeptide(L)'
;MILFIGQVGNDFVEREAFQEIDYRRMFGQMAKWVAQVDRAERMPEYIARAFQVATSGRPGPVVLALPEDMLTSVAQVADTRRYQAVQASPSAAQIATLRTMLAEAQRPIVIVGGGAWHAQACADLATFAEANALPVGCAFRFQDLLDNAHPHYVGDVGIGINPKLGARIRGADLVIAIGPRLGEMTTGGYALLDAPVPRQRLVHFHADAEELGSVYQAELMINSGPAQALAMLAAMAPVDSTAWQGSVAQAKAELAAFQQRPPIFQDGAAPLDLWQLVQELMEHVPHDTIITNGAGNYATWAHRFYSYGAMRTQLAPTSGAMGYGVPAGVAAKIVDPARTVVTFAGDGEFMMTGQELATAVQYQAGVIIIVFNNGMFGTIRMHQERNYPGRVSGTGLHNPDFAALAQAYGAHGEVVETTAQFGPALARALAHTRAHQLPAVIELRYDGNLITPNATLATIRAQAEKSGPGR
;
A
#
# COMPACT_ATOMS: atom_id res chain seq x y z
N MET A 1 13.97 5.45 5.05
CA MET A 1 14.44 6.66 4.33
C MET A 1 15.31 7.47 5.27
N ILE A 2 16.45 7.99 4.78
CA ILE A 2 17.24 9.01 5.48
C ILE A 2 17.21 10.25 4.57
N LEU A 3 16.76 11.38 5.11
CA LEU A 3 16.76 12.68 4.44
C LEU A 3 17.95 13.48 4.96
N PHE A 4 18.84 13.87 4.06
CA PHE A 4 19.86 14.91 4.32
C PHE A 4 19.34 16.24 3.83
N ILE A 5 19.43 17.27 4.67
CA ILE A 5 18.90 18.58 4.38
C ILE A 5 19.93 19.64 4.72
N GLY A 6 20.17 20.59 3.80
CA GLY A 6 21.08 21.71 4.04
C GLY A 6 20.56 22.63 5.15
N GLN A 7 21.44 23.13 5.96
CA GLN A 7 21.16 24.14 6.98
C GLN A 7 22.15 25.28 6.83
N VAL A 8 21.74 26.47 7.23
CA VAL A 8 22.66 27.62 7.31
C VAL A 8 23.86 27.34 8.22
N GLY A 9 24.98 27.97 7.98
CA GLY A 9 26.17 27.87 8.84
C GLY A 9 25.85 28.18 10.30
N ASN A 10 26.55 27.55 11.24
CA ASN A 10 26.27 27.67 12.68
C ASN A 10 26.39 29.12 13.19
N ASP A 11 27.18 29.94 12.53
CA ASP A 11 27.33 31.36 12.86
C ASP A 11 26.16 32.25 12.40
N PHE A 12 25.27 31.74 11.55
CA PHE A 12 24.05 32.44 11.09
C PHE A 12 22.79 32.08 11.87
N VAL A 13 22.84 31.04 12.69
CA VAL A 13 21.67 30.51 13.43
C VAL A 13 21.04 31.59 14.33
N GLU A 14 19.69 31.60 14.38
CA GLU A 14 18.87 32.58 15.14
C GLU A 14 19.01 34.05 14.69
N ARG A 15 19.38 34.28 13.43
CA ARG A 15 19.44 35.62 12.82
C ARG A 15 18.41 35.82 11.70
N GLU A 16 17.42 34.92 11.58
CA GLU A 16 16.49 34.87 10.43
C GLU A 16 17.26 34.83 9.09
N ALA A 17 18.32 34.03 9.05
CA ALA A 17 19.16 33.91 7.87
C ALA A 17 18.35 33.31 6.70
N PHE A 18 18.78 33.64 5.47
CA PHE A 18 18.12 33.14 4.27
C PHE A 18 18.09 31.62 4.26
N GLN A 19 16.86 31.04 4.16
CA GLN A 19 16.58 29.60 4.20
C GLN A 19 16.80 28.92 5.57
N GLU A 20 16.95 29.66 6.66
CA GLU A 20 17.03 29.09 8.00
C GLU A 20 15.69 28.46 8.40
N ILE A 21 15.72 27.20 8.83
CA ILE A 21 14.56 26.48 9.37
C ILE A 21 14.98 25.63 10.57
N ASP A 22 14.16 25.61 11.63
CA ASP A 22 14.30 24.65 12.71
C ASP A 22 13.75 23.27 12.26
N TYR A 23 14.61 22.45 11.67
CA TYR A 23 14.22 21.13 11.15
C TYR A 23 13.83 20.15 12.24
N ARG A 24 14.29 20.32 13.49
CA ARG A 24 13.85 19.48 14.61
C ARG A 24 12.37 19.71 14.91
N ARG A 25 11.91 20.97 14.87
CA ARG A 25 10.47 21.29 15.02
C ARG A 25 9.67 20.88 13.79
N MET A 26 10.18 21.13 12.58
CA MET A 26 9.49 20.84 11.34
C MET A 26 9.20 19.33 11.18
N PHE A 27 10.19 18.47 11.43
CA PHE A 27 10.09 17.03 11.22
C PHE A 27 9.90 16.19 12.50
N GLY A 28 9.91 16.81 13.68
CA GLY A 28 9.98 16.14 14.96
C GLY A 28 8.85 15.13 15.23
N GLN A 29 7.65 15.36 14.68
CA GLN A 29 6.53 14.43 14.80
C GLN A 29 6.37 13.48 13.60
N MET A 30 7.06 13.76 12.49
CA MET A 30 6.95 12.97 11.25
C MET A 30 8.06 11.93 11.11
N ALA A 31 9.21 12.18 11.71
CA ALA A 31 10.38 11.33 11.58
C ALA A 31 10.71 10.61 12.90
N LYS A 32 11.24 9.40 12.78
CA LYS A 32 11.70 8.60 13.92
C LYS A 32 12.82 9.26 14.71
N TRP A 33 13.67 10.01 14.01
CA TRP A 33 14.76 10.79 14.60
C TRP A 33 15.09 11.97 13.69
N VAL A 34 15.26 13.12 14.32
CA VAL A 34 15.69 14.36 13.65
C VAL A 34 16.89 14.89 14.41
N ALA A 35 17.97 15.18 13.71
CA ALA A 35 19.17 15.74 14.32
C ALA A 35 19.88 16.72 13.38
N GLN A 36 20.73 17.55 13.95
CA GLN A 36 21.67 18.41 13.23
C GLN A 36 23.09 17.95 13.53
N VAL A 37 23.93 17.88 12.51
CA VAL A 37 25.31 17.48 12.63
C VAL A 37 26.18 18.73 12.65
N ASP A 38 26.50 19.20 13.85
CA ASP A 38 27.24 20.45 14.03
C ASP A 38 28.77 20.31 13.89
N ARG A 39 29.27 19.07 13.92
CA ARG A 39 30.72 18.78 13.93
C ARG A 39 31.03 17.67 12.92
N ALA A 40 31.95 17.96 11.98
CA ALA A 40 32.32 17.07 10.89
C ALA A 40 32.88 15.70 11.38
N GLU A 41 33.67 15.70 12.48
CA GLU A 41 34.25 14.48 13.05
C GLU A 41 33.19 13.51 13.61
N ARG A 42 31.96 13.97 13.87
CA ARG A 42 30.86 13.13 14.33
C ARG A 42 29.98 12.60 13.20
N MET A 43 30.24 12.98 11.96
CA MET A 43 29.43 12.53 10.82
C MET A 43 29.30 11.00 10.73
N PRO A 44 30.38 10.20 10.89
CA PRO A 44 30.27 8.73 10.86
C PRO A 44 29.33 8.18 11.95
N GLU A 45 29.36 8.74 13.15
CA GLU A 45 28.45 8.36 14.26
C GLU A 45 26.99 8.62 13.90
N TYR A 46 26.68 9.83 13.40
CA TYR A 46 25.30 10.19 13.01
C TYR A 46 24.77 9.33 11.85
N ILE A 47 25.60 9.09 10.85
CA ILE A 47 25.23 8.23 9.71
C ILE A 47 24.94 6.80 10.19
N ALA A 48 25.84 6.20 10.97
CA ALA A 48 25.64 4.85 11.50
C ALA A 48 24.34 4.77 12.33
N ARG A 49 24.09 5.74 13.20
CA ARG A 49 22.86 5.82 13.99
C ARG A 49 21.62 6.04 13.12
N ALA A 50 21.70 6.86 12.07
CA ALA A 50 20.60 7.12 11.16
C ALA A 50 20.10 5.83 10.49
N PHE A 51 21.02 5.02 9.96
CA PHE A 51 20.68 3.72 9.39
C PHE A 51 20.11 2.77 10.44
N GLN A 52 20.74 2.69 11.62
CA GLN A 52 20.26 1.85 12.71
C GLN A 52 18.83 2.20 13.13
N VAL A 53 18.55 3.49 13.35
CA VAL A 53 17.21 3.96 13.76
C VAL A 53 16.19 3.78 12.66
N ALA A 54 16.54 4.10 11.41
CA ALA A 54 15.60 4.01 10.29
C ALA A 54 15.12 2.58 10.02
N THR A 55 15.95 1.56 10.30
CA THR A 55 15.69 0.16 9.91
C THR A 55 15.27 -0.76 11.05
N SER A 56 15.53 -0.40 12.31
CA SER A 56 15.25 -1.26 13.47
C SER A 56 13.83 -1.08 13.99
N GLY A 57 13.27 -2.11 14.62
CA GLY A 57 11.89 -2.11 15.10
C GLY A 57 10.90 -1.83 13.97
N ARG A 58 9.95 -0.92 14.19
CA ARG A 58 9.11 -0.36 13.11
C ARG A 58 9.96 0.57 12.25
N PRO A 59 10.27 0.24 10.97
CA PRO A 59 11.05 1.10 10.10
C PRO A 59 10.38 2.47 9.91
N GLY A 60 11.19 3.54 9.85
CA GLY A 60 10.65 4.88 9.67
C GLY A 60 11.71 5.89 9.22
N PRO A 61 11.31 7.10 8.81
CA PRO A 61 12.21 8.12 8.29
C PRO A 61 13.12 8.71 9.38
N VAL A 62 14.33 9.11 8.97
CA VAL A 62 15.29 9.88 9.77
C VAL A 62 15.67 11.11 8.99
N VAL A 63 15.85 12.24 9.66
CA VAL A 63 16.26 13.52 9.06
C VAL A 63 17.55 14.01 9.72
N LEU A 64 18.56 14.32 8.90
CA LEU A 64 19.82 14.90 9.34
C LEU A 64 20.01 16.27 8.67
N ALA A 65 19.98 17.34 9.45
CA ALA A 65 20.33 18.67 9.00
C ALA A 65 21.87 18.83 8.99
N LEU A 66 22.39 19.40 7.92
CA LEU A 66 23.81 19.49 7.66
C LEU A 66 24.17 20.98 7.50
N PRO A 67 24.74 21.66 8.53
CA PRO A 67 25.19 23.04 8.43
C PRO A 67 26.28 23.23 7.37
N GLU A 68 26.21 24.34 6.65
CA GLU A 68 27.08 24.66 5.51
C GLU A 68 28.55 24.71 5.91
N ASP A 69 28.87 25.33 7.05
CA ASP A 69 30.23 25.42 7.61
C ASP A 69 30.76 24.05 8.02
N MET A 70 29.90 23.18 8.55
CA MET A 70 30.26 21.80 8.87
C MET A 70 30.61 20.99 7.60
N LEU A 71 29.86 21.18 6.51
CA LEU A 71 30.07 20.48 5.24
C LEU A 71 31.42 20.80 4.59
N THR A 72 31.96 21.97 4.86
CA THR A 72 33.27 22.45 4.35
C THR A 72 34.44 22.10 5.28
N SER A 73 34.14 21.64 6.50
CA SER A 73 35.16 21.28 7.51
C SER A 73 35.89 20.01 7.16
N VAL A 74 37.19 19.98 7.43
CA VAL A 74 38.04 18.80 7.27
C VAL A 74 38.19 18.09 8.62
N ALA A 75 37.94 16.78 8.64
CA ALA A 75 38.07 15.96 9.85
C ALA A 75 38.82 14.66 9.55
N GLN A 76 39.60 14.21 10.50
CA GLN A 76 40.19 12.86 10.47
C GLN A 76 39.30 11.93 11.31
N VAL A 77 38.71 10.92 10.67
CA VAL A 77 37.76 10.00 11.30
C VAL A 77 38.10 8.55 10.98
N ALA A 78 37.63 7.63 11.82
CA ALA A 78 37.69 6.22 11.55
C ALA A 78 36.40 5.77 10.84
N ASP A 79 36.50 4.74 9.99
CA ASP A 79 35.36 4.10 9.37
C ASP A 79 34.45 3.44 10.42
N THR A 80 33.13 3.53 10.21
CA THR A 80 32.16 2.81 11.05
C THR A 80 31.90 1.41 10.52
N ARG A 81 31.41 0.53 11.40
CA ARG A 81 30.89 -0.78 10.98
C ARG A 81 29.57 -0.58 10.22
N ARG A 82 29.31 -1.44 9.23
CA ARG A 82 28.02 -1.47 8.57
C ARG A 82 26.91 -1.75 9.59
N TYR A 83 25.80 -1.01 9.51
CA TYR A 83 24.65 -1.21 10.38
C TYR A 83 24.02 -2.60 10.20
N GLN A 84 23.39 -3.08 11.26
CA GLN A 84 22.56 -4.29 11.23
C GLN A 84 21.20 -3.93 11.86
N ALA A 85 20.12 -4.15 11.11
CA ALA A 85 18.77 -3.90 11.61
C ALA A 85 18.49 -4.82 12.83
N VAL A 86 18.01 -4.23 13.91
CA VAL A 86 17.63 -4.96 15.12
C VAL A 86 16.12 -5.16 15.13
N GLN A 87 15.72 -6.43 15.28
CA GLN A 87 14.31 -6.80 15.41
C GLN A 87 14.14 -7.70 16.63
N ALA A 88 13.09 -7.48 17.42
CA ALA A 88 12.70 -8.38 18.49
C ALA A 88 12.17 -9.70 17.90
N SER A 89 12.30 -10.77 18.66
CA SER A 89 11.81 -12.11 18.31
C SER A 89 10.89 -12.64 19.42
N PRO A 90 9.87 -13.44 19.09
CA PRO A 90 9.04 -14.08 20.10
C PRO A 90 9.85 -15.00 21.01
N SER A 91 9.45 -15.14 22.26
CA SER A 91 9.97 -16.21 23.13
C SER A 91 9.29 -17.55 22.79
N ALA A 92 9.97 -18.67 23.10
CA ALA A 92 9.37 -20.00 22.95
C ALA A 92 8.08 -20.17 23.76
N ALA A 93 7.99 -19.53 24.93
CA ALA A 93 6.80 -19.57 25.77
C ALA A 93 5.61 -18.86 25.10
N GLN A 94 5.83 -17.72 24.44
CA GLN A 94 4.78 -17.01 23.71
C GLN A 94 4.27 -17.84 22.51
N ILE A 95 5.16 -18.49 21.77
CA ILE A 95 4.77 -19.40 20.68
C ILE A 95 3.99 -20.62 21.20
N ALA A 96 4.39 -21.19 22.35
CA ALA A 96 3.64 -22.28 22.98
C ALA A 96 2.24 -21.84 23.41
N THR A 97 2.10 -20.63 23.97
CA THR A 97 0.79 -20.05 24.31
C THR A 97 -0.08 -19.87 23.08
N LEU A 98 0.47 -19.29 22.00
CA LEU A 98 -0.25 -19.13 20.72
C LEU A 98 -0.69 -20.51 20.18
N ARG A 99 0.19 -21.51 20.22
CA ARG A 99 -0.15 -22.87 19.77
C ARG A 99 -1.32 -23.45 20.55
N THR A 100 -1.37 -23.26 21.86
CA THR A 100 -2.50 -23.66 22.71
C THR A 100 -3.77 -22.92 22.30
N MET A 101 -3.71 -21.59 22.15
CA MET A 101 -4.85 -20.77 21.71
C MET A 101 -5.38 -21.24 20.34
N LEU A 102 -4.48 -21.59 19.41
CA LEU A 102 -4.86 -22.08 18.09
C LEU A 102 -5.48 -23.47 18.17
N ALA A 103 -4.97 -24.38 19.01
CA ALA A 103 -5.52 -25.71 19.21
C ALA A 103 -6.95 -25.70 19.81
N GLU A 104 -7.31 -24.67 20.55
CA GLU A 104 -8.63 -24.47 21.14
C GLU A 104 -9.61 -23.75 20.20
N ALA A 105 -9.11 -23.14 19.12
CA ALA A 105 -9.94 -22.36 18.20
C ALA A 105 -10.90 -23.22 17.38
N GLN A 106 -11.98 -22.59 16.92
CA GLN A 106 -12.97 -23.19 16.00
C GLN A 106 -13.05 -22.44 14.68
N ARG A 107 -12.72 -21.16 14.66
CA ARG A 107 -12.80 -20.25 13.50
C ARG A 107 -11.64 -19.26 13.50
N PRO A 108 -10.38 -19.75 13.43
CA PRO A 108 -9.22 -18.87 13.40
C PRO A 108 -9.10 -18.16 12.06
N ILE A 109 -8.50 -16.94 12.08
CA ILE A 109 -8.11 -16.19 10.89
C ILE A 109 -6.80 -15.46 11.14
N VAL A 110 -5.96 -15.37 10.10
CA VAL A 110 -4.71 -14.60 10.11
C VAL A 110 -4.89 -13.31 9.33
N ILE A 111 -4.39 -12.19 9.89
CA ILE A 111 -4.30 -10.90 9.19
C ILE A 111 -2.82 -10.50 9.17
N VAL A 112 -2.27 -10.29 7.96
CA VAL A 112 -0.86 -9.92 7.79
C VAL A 112 -0.71 -8.52 7.23
N GLY A 113 0.39 -7.84 7.54
CA GLY A 113 0.66 -6.48 7.06
C GLY A 113 1.90 -5.86 7.68
N GLY A 114 2.04 -4.56 7.55
CA GLY A 114 3.15 -3.81 8.12
C GLY A 114 4.48 -3.96 7.37
N GLY A 115 5.54 -3.42 7.93
CA GLY A 115 6.87 -3.39 7.32
C GLY A 115 7.79 -4.54 7.75
N ALA A 116 9.03 -4.50 7.24
CA ALA A 116 10.10 -5.45 7.54
C ALA A 116 9.86 -6.91 7.07
N TRP A 117 9.12 -7.07 5.98
CA TRP A 117 8.94 -8.34 5.28
C TRP A 117 10.08 -8.60 4.27
N HIS A 118 10.34 -9.86 3.99
CA HIS A 118 11.21 -10.33 2.92
C HIS A 118 10.69 -11.67 2.36
N ALA A 119 11.24 -12.12 1.23
CA ALA A 119 10.72 -13.29 0.52
C ALA A 119 10.63 -14.56 1.40
N GLN A 120 11.62 -14.82 2.27
CA GLN A 120 11.56 -15.95 3.20
C GLN A 120 10.41 -15.83 4.20
N ALA A 121 10.13 -14.61 4.72
CA ALA A 121 8.99 -14.41 5.62
C ALA A 121 7.64 -14.71 4.94
N CYS A 122 7.51 -14.39 3.65
CA CYS A 122 6.32 -14.76 2.87
C CYS A 122 6.21 -16.27 2.66
N ALA A 123 7.34 -16.96 2.42
CA ALA A 123 7.38 -18.42 2.34
C ALA A 123 7.03 -19.09 3.69
N ASP A 124 7.55 -18.54 4.79
CA ASP A 124 7.24 -19.02 6.14
C ASP A 124 5.75 -18.80 6.49
N LEU A 125 5.15 -17.69 6.02
CA LEU A 125 3.71 -17.45 6.15
C LEU A 125 2.89 -18.53 5.42
N ALA A 126 3.25 -18.85 4.18
CA ALA A 126 2.59 -19.90 3.42
C ALA A 126 2.69 -21.25 4.15
N THR A 127 3.89 -21.62 4.61
CA THR A 127 4.13 -22.86 5.38
C THR A 127 3.28 -22.90 6.65
N PHE A 128 3.22 -21.83 7.43
CA PHE A 128 2.41 -21.76 8.64
C PHE A 128 0.92 -21.88 8.34
N ALA A 129 0.43 -21.17 7.30
CA ALA A 129 -0.95 -21.19 6.90
C ALA A 129 -1.38 -22.58 6.39
N GLU A 130 -0.57 -23.22 5.55
CA GLU A 130 -0.81 -24.56 5.03
C GLU A 130 -0.83 -25.63 6.13
N ALA A 131 0.20 -25.62 6.99
CA ALA A 131 0.34 -26.61 8.06
C ALA A 131 -0.83 -26.58 9.05
N ASN A 132 -1.51 -25.44 9.20
CA ASN A 132 -2.61 -25.27 10.15
C ASN A 132 -3.96 -24.93 9.47
N ALA A 133 -4.08 -25.09 8.16
CA ALA A 133 -5.29 -24.81 7.37
C ALA A 133 -5.91 -23.42 7.66
N LEU A 134 -5.09 -22.35 7.73
CA LEU A 134 -5.50 -21.02 8.13
C LEU A 134 -5.87 -20.13 6.94
N PRO A 135 -7.04 -19.47 6.93
CA PRO A 135 -7.31 -18.41 5.98
C PRO A 135 -6.49 -17.15 6.33
N VAL A 136 -5.87 -16.52 5.31
CA VAL A 136 -5.00 -15.36 5.44
C VAL A 136 -5.59 -14.17 4.69
N GLY A 137 -5.96 -13.12 5.41
CA GLY A 137 -6.28 -11.81 4.86
C GLY A 137 -5.07 -10.88 4.93
N CYS A 138 -4.87 -10.08 3.89
CA CYS A 138 -3.81 -9.08 3.87
C CYS A 138 -4.38 -7.71 4.24
N ALA A 139 -3.73 -7.01 5.17
CA ALA A 139 -4.13 -5.66 5.57
C ALA A 139 -4.02 -4.69 4.39
N PHE A 140 -4.71 -3.56 4.50
CA PHE A 140 -4.79 -2.53 3.47
C PHE A 140 -3.43 -2.22 2.81
N ARG A 141 -3.34 -2.49 1.51
CA ARG A 141 -2.15 -2.27 0.65
C ARG A 141 -0.94 -3.15 0.98
N PHE A 142 -1.20 -4.38 1.41
CA PHE A 142 -0.21 -5.43 1.64
C PHE A 142 -0.62 -6.76 0.99
N GLN A 143 -1.32 -6.70 -0.16
CA GLN A 143 -1.88 -7.90 -0.80
C GLN A 143 -0.80 -8.84 -1.36
N ASP A 144 0.38 -8.34 -1.64
CA ASP A 144 1.53 -9.07 -2.16
C ASP A 144 2.36 -9.83 -1.10
N LEU A 145 1.91 -9.85 0.15
CA LEU A 145 2.55 -10.65 1.22
C LEU A 145 2.25 -12.13 1.12
N LEU A 146 1.17 -12.50 0.43
CA LEU A 146 0.88 -13.86 0.03
C LEU A 146 0.39 -13.84 -1.41
N ASP A 147 0.92 -14.70 -2.27
CA ASP A 147 0.47 -14.82 -3.65
C ASP A 147 -1.06 -14.95 -3.68
N ASN A 148 -1.74 -14.09 -4.45
CA ASN A 148 -3.20 -14.08 -4.48
C ASN A 148 -3.79 -15.34 -5.14
N ALA A 149 -2.99 -16.07 -5.91
CA ALA A 149 -3.36 -17.38 -6.42
C ALA A 149 -3.33 -18.48 -5.33
N HIS A 150 -2.58 -18.26 -4.24
CA HIS A 150 -2.43 -19.22 -3.15
C HIS A 150 -3.80 -19.61 -2.54
N PRO A 151 -4.08 -20.90 -2.26
CA PRO A 151 -5.37 -21.34 -1.72
C PRO A 151 -5.77 -20.63 -0.41
N HIS A 152 -4.80 -20.31 0.44
CA HIS A 152 -5.02 -19.69 1.74
C HIS A 152 -5.20 -18.17 1.70
N TYR A 153 -4.91 -17.50 0.57
CA TYR A 153 -5.21 -16.08 0.40
C TYR A 153 -6.73 -15.87 0.26
N VAL A 154 -7.32 -15.09 1.18
CA VAL A 154 -8.78 -14.88 1.23
C VAL A 154 -9.21 -13.44 1.01
N GLY A 155 -8.29 -12.54 0.68
CA GLY A 155 -8.58 -11.18 0.22
C GLY A 155 -7.94 -10.07 1.04
N ASP A 156 -8.25 -8.83 0.62
CA ASP A 156 -7.81 -7.60 1.25
C ASP A 156 -8.69 -7.24 2.45
N VAL A 157 -8.03 -6.87 3.55
CA VAL A 157 -8.68 -6.40 4.80
C VAL A 157 -8.43 -4.90 4.89
N GLY A 158 -9.33 -4.13 4.29
CA GLY A 158 -9.17 -2.69 4.19
C GLY A 158 -10.39 -2.00 3.59
N ILE A 159 -10.16 -0.88 2.91
CA ILE A 159 -11.21 -0.11 2.23
C ILE A 159 -11.86 -0.97 1.14
N GLY A 160 -13.17 -1.16 1.23
CA GLY A 160 -13.91 -1.97 0.26
C GLY A 160 -13.76 -3.48 0.49
N ILE A 161 -13.44 -3.89 1.70
CA ILE A 161 -13.35 -5.30 2.10
C ILE A 161 -14.54 -6.13 1.58
N ASN A 162 -14.28 -7.36 1.15
CA ASN A 162 -15.34 -8.33 0.85
C ASN A 162 -16.25 -8.47 2.09
N PRO A 163 -17.57 -8.20 1.98
CA PRO A 163 -18.49 -8.31 3.12
C PRO A 163 -18.47 -9.69 3.81
N LYS A 164 -18.23 -10.75 3.05
CA LYS A 164 -18.09 -12.13 3.60
C LYS A 164 -16.81 -12.27 4.42
N LEU A 165 -15.68 -11.73 3.96
CA LEU A 165 -14.44 -11.70 4.73
C LEU A 165 -14.62 -10.86 5.99
N GLY A 166 -15.24 -9.68 5.90
CA GLY A 166 -15.57 -8.85 7.07
C GLY A 166 -16.44 -9.60 8.09
N ALA A 167 -17.46 -10.35 7.63
CA ALA A 167 -18.29 -11.19 8.49
C ALA A 167 -17.48 -12.33 9.12
N ARG A 168 -16.56 -12.95 8.38
CA ARG A 168 -15.66 -14.01 8.86
C ARG A 168 -14.76 -13.53 9.98
N ILE A 169 -14.15 -12.33 9.82
CA ILE A 169 -13.31 -11.71 10.87
C ILE A 169 -14.14 -11.40 12.11
N ARG A 170 -15.32 -10.79 11.96
CA ARG A 170 -16.21 -10.52 13.09
C ARG A 170 -16.71 -11.79 13.79
N GLY A 171 -16.88 -12.88 13.06
CA GLY A 171 -17.32 -14.18 13.57
C GLY A 171 -16.19 -15.11 14.01
N ALA A 172 -14.93 -14.71 13.85
CA ALA A 172 -13.78 -15.48 14.30
C ALA A 172 -13.79 -15.59 15.83
N ASP A 173 -13.26 -16.70 16.38
CA ASP A 173 -12.97 -16.83 17.79
C ASP A 173 -11.50 -16.56 18.11
N LEU A 174 -10.61 -16.67 17.09
CA LEU A 174 -9.21 -16.31 17.20
C LEU A 174 -8.79 -15.50 15.97
N VAL A 175 -8.22 -14.32 16.23
CA VAL A 175 -7.57 -13.48 15.22
C VAL A 175 -6.07 -13.41 15.53
N ILE A 176 -5.24 -13.79 14.55
CA ILE A 176 -3.78 -13.70 14.64
C ILE A 176 -3.32 -12.59 13.71
N ALA A 177 -2.96 -11.44 14.25
CA ALA A 177 -2.45 -10.27 13.50
C ALA A 177 -0.92 -10.28 13.50
N ILE A 178 -0.28 -10.41 12.33
CA ILE A 178 1.18 -10.49 12.20
C ILE A 178 1.69 -9.27 11.43
N GLY A 179 2.16 -8.28 12.17
CA GLY A 179 2.76 -7.05 11.67
C GLY A 179 1.83 -5.90 11.33
N PRO A 180 0.50 -6.06 11.08
CA PRO A 180 -0.34 -4.92 10.79
C PRO A 180 -0.59 -4.08 12.05
N ARG A 181 -0.78 -2.79 11.83
CA ARG A 181 -1.11 -1.83 12.88
C ARG A 181 -2.54 -1.97 13.43
N LEU A 182 -3.44 -2.66 12.74
CA LEU A 182 -4.89 -2.71 13.03
C LEU A 182 -5.52 -1.31 13.14
N GLY A 183 -5.04 -0.37 12.32
CA GLY A 183 -5.52 1.01 12.28
C GLY A 183 -6.84 1.16 11.51
N GLU A 184 -7.31 2.40 11.37
CA GLU A 184 -8.57 2.78 10.77
C GLU A 184 -8.86 2.09 9.43
N MET A 185 -7.90 2.11 8.48
CA MET A 185 -8.11 1.57 7.14
C MET A 185 -8.28 0.05 7.14
N THR A 186 -7.50 -0.67 7.94
CA THR A 186 -7.58 -2.14 8.04
C THR A 186 -8.83 -2.59 8.79
N THR A 187 -9.30 -1.81 9.76
CA THR A 187 -10.42 -2.20 10.62
C THR A 187 -11.74 -1.50 10.28
N GLY A 188 -11.80 -0.81 9.14
CA GLY A 188 -13.02 -0.14 8.66
C GLY A 188 -13.54 0.91 9.65
N GLY A 189 -12.69 1.83 10.08
CA GLY A 189 -13.04 2.85 11.08
C GLY A 189 -13.16 2.29 12.50
N TYR A 190 -12.34 1.29 12.85
CA TYR A 190 -12.37 0.59 14.15
C TYR A 190 -13.68 -0.17 14.43
N ALA A 191 -14.39 -0.58 13.35
CA ALA A 191 -15.67 -1.29 13.44
C ALA A 191 -15.57 -2.81 13.14
N LEU A 192 -14.39 -3.30 12.74
CA LEU A 192 -14.18 -4.72 12.42
C LEU A 192 -13.98 -5.57 13.68
N LEU A 193 -13.33 -5.01 14.69
CA LEU A 193 -13.10 -5.58 16.01
C LEU A 193 -13.59 -4.59 17.08
N ASP A 194 -14.09 -5.08 18.20
CA ASP A 194 -14.52 -4.21 19.30
C ASP A 194 -13.32 -3.61 20.02
N ALA A 195 -13.32 -2.32 20.25
CA ALA A 195 -12.31 -1.61 21.01
C ALA A 195 -12.85 -1.26 22.43
N PRO A 196 -12.06 -1.28 23.49
CA PRO A 196 -10.64 -1.66 23.51
C PRO A 196 -10.40 -3.18 23.58
N VAL A 197 -11.42 -3.98 23.96
CA VAL A 197 -11.30 -5.43 24.12
C VAL A 197 -12.10 -6.14 23.04
N PRO A 198 -11.42 -6.76 22.06
CA PRO A 198 -12.10 -7.56 21.04
C PRO A 198 -12.87 -8.73 21.65
N ARG A 199 -14.03 -9.08 21.08
CA ARG A 199 -14.74 -10.33 21.44
C ARG A 199 -13.95 -11.57 21.08
N GLN A 200 -13.16 -11.46 20.01
CA GLN A 200 -12.24 -12.49 19.55
C GLN A 200 -11.01 -12.53 20.47
N ARG A 201 -10.49 -13.71 20.73
CA ARG A 201 -9.14 -13.83 21.25
C ARG A 201 -8.19 -13.22 20.20
N LEU A 202 -7.47 -12.19 20.55
CA LEU A 202 -6.53 -11.51 19.67
C LEU A 202 -5.10 -11.83 20.06
N VAL A 203 -4.32 -12.34 19.09
CA VAL A 203 -2.86 -12.42 19.19
C VAL A 203 -2.30 -11.35 18.27
N HIS A 204 -1.51 -10.43 18.80
CA HIS A 204 -0.98 -9.32 18.03
C HIS A 204 0.55 -9.29 18.07
N PHE A 205 1.18 -9.53 16.92
CA PHE A 205 2.61 -9.35 16.70
C PHE A 205 2.84 -7.99 16.05
N HIS A 206 3.72 -7.19 16.65
CA HIS A 206 4.14 -5.93 16.05
C HIS A 206 5.58 -5.57 16.39
N ALA A 207 6.30 -4.98 15.42
CA ALA A 207 7.71 -4.63 15.58
C ALA A 207 7.96 -3.45 16.54
N ASP A 208 6.93 -2.66 16.81
CA ASP A 208 6.92 -1.56 17.76
C ASP A 208 6.10 -1.95 18.98
N ALA A 209 6.73 -1.95 20.15
CA ALA A 209 6.06 -2.27 21.40
C ALA A 209 4.99 -1.23 21.80
N GLU A 210 5.15 0.03 21.40
CA GLU A 210 4.21 1.11 21.72
C GLU A 210 2.90 1.02 20.90
N GLU A 211 2.92 0.31 19.75
CA GLU A 211 1.72 0.05 18.97
C GLU A 211 0.83 -1.02 19.64
N LEU A 212 1.44 -1.97 20.35
CA LEU A 212 0.72 -3.06 21.03
C LEU A 212 -0.13 -2.49 22.17
N GLY A 213 -1.45 -2.72 22.11
CA GLY A 213 -2.39 -2.22 23.11
C GLY A 213 -2.80 -0.75 22.91
N SER A 214 -2.34 -0.06 21.86
CA SER A 214 -2.69 1.35 21.62
C SER A 214 -4.20 1.57 21.37
N VAL A 215 -4.85 0.62 20.69
CA VAL A 215 -6.31 0.62 20.46
C VAL A 215 -6.93 -0.67 20.98
N TYR A 216 -6.36 -1.83 20.63
CA TYR A 216 -6.90 -3.13 20.98
C TYR A 216 -6.05 -3.82 22.04
N GLN A 217 -6.67 -4.18 23.16
CA GLN A 217 -6.05 -4.99 24.20
C GLN A 217 -6.07 -6.46 23.77
N ALA A 218 -5.02 -6.89 23.07
CA ALA A 218 -4.90 -8.26 22.66
C ALA A 218 -4.66 -9.19 23.86
N GLU A 219 -5.20 -10.41 23.82
CA GLU A 219 -4.96 -11.42 24.86
C GLU A 219 -3.48 -11.86 24.90
N LEU A 220 -2.82 -11.88 23.74
CA LEU A 220 -1.39 -12.14 23.64
C LEU A 220 -0.72 -11.08 22.76
N MET A 221 0.07 -10.23 23.39
CA MET A 221 0.87 -9.19 22.73
C MET A 221 2.32 -9.65 22.59
N ILE A 222 2.85 -9.61 21.37
CA ILE A 222 4.21 -10.10 21.07
C ILE A 222 4.98 -9.02 20.33
N ASN A 223 5.94 -8.39 20.99
CA ASN A 223 6.85 -7.49 20.31
C ASN A 223 7.84 -8.29 19.44
N SER A 224 7.63 -8.25 18.14
CA SER A 224 8.43 -8.99 17.16
C SER A 224 8.29 -8.41 15.76
N GLY A 225 9.38 -8.44 15.00
CA GLY A 225 9.30 -8.28 13.54
C GLY A 225 8.52 -9.46 12.90
N PRO A 226 7.78 -9.23 11.79
CA PRO A 226 7.02 -10.29 11.14
C PRO A 226 7.91 -11.46 10.68
N ALA A 227 9.11 -11.17 10.19
CA ALA A 227 10.04 -12.22 9.73
C ALA A 227 10.48 -13.14 10.88
N GLN A 228 10.81 -12.58 12.05
CA GLN A 228 11.19 -13.35 13.24
C GLN A 228 10.00 -14.17 13.78
N ALA A 229 8.81 -13.58 13.78
CA ALA A 229 7.60 -14.28 14.18
C ALA A 229 7.32 -15.48 13.26
N LEU A 230 7.34 -15.26 11.94
CA LEU A 230 6.99 -16.28 10.96
C LEU A 230 8.00 -17.42 10.89
N ALA A 231 9.30 -17.14 11.06
CA ALA A 231 10.30 -18.20 11.15
C ALA A 231 10.01 -19.18 12.32
N MET A 232 9.52 -18.67 13.46
CA MET A 232 9.15 -19.52 14.59
C MET A 232 7.78 -20.20 14.37
N LEU A 233 6.83 -19.52 13.74
CA LEU A 233 5.50 -20.06 13.44
C LEU A 233 5.55 -21.17 12.38
N ALA A 234 6.37 -21.03 11.35
CA ALA A 234 6.60 -22.07 10.33
C ALA A 234 7.27 -23.33 10.91
N ALA A 235 8.11 -23.15 11.94
CA ALA A 235 8.74 -24.27 12.65
C ALA A 235 7.88 -24.87 13.77
N MET A 236 6.74 -24.26 14.09
CA MET A 236 5.83 -24.72 15.13
C MET A 236 5.12 -26.04 14.69
N ALA A 237 5.07 -27.02 15.58
CA ALA A 237 4.29 -28.23 15.34
C ALA A 237 2.81 -27.87 15.05
N PRO A 238 2.21 -28.34 13.95
CA PRO A 238 0.84 -28.02 13.59
C PRO A 238 -0.16 -28.47 14.65
N VAL A 239 -1.34 -27.87 14.64
CA VAL A 239 -2.48 -28.28 15.47
C VAL A 239 -3.49 -29.10 14.66
N ASP A 240 -4.40 -29.78 15.34
CA ASP A 240 -5.55 -30.39 14.67
C ASP A 240 -6.49 -29.30 14.16
N SER A 241 -6.59 -29.18 12.83
CA SER A 241 -7.39 -28.19 12.14
C SER A 241 -8.77 -28.69 11.66
N THR A 242 -9.18 -29.88 12.10
CA THR A 242 -10.43 -30.52 11.65
C THR A 242 -11.64 -29.61 11.82
N ALA A 243 -11.69 -28.81 12.89
CA ALA A 243 -12.81 -27.91 13.20
C ALA A 243 -13.03 -26.81 12.15
N TRP A 244 -11.97 -26.37 11.42
CA TRP A 244 -12.07 -25.28 10.44
C TRP A 244 -11.50 -25.63 9.05
N GLN A 245 -11.13 -26.87 8.81
CA GLN A 245 -10.45 -27.29 7.58
C GLN A 245 -11.19 -26.88 6.29
N GLY A 246 -12.53 -26.92 6.28
CA GLY A 246 -13.33 -26.47 5.13
C GLY A 246 -13.42 -24.97 4.94
N SER A 247 -13.01 -24.17 5.93
CA SER A 247 -13.20 -22.71 5.93
C SER A 247 -12.33 -22.00 4.92
N VAL A 248 -11.14 -22.52 4.61
CA VAL A 248 -10.22 -21.96 3.61
C VAL A 248 -10.83 -22.04 2.22
N ALA A 249 -11.29 -23.21 1.80
CA ALA A 249 -11.92 -23.40 0.49
C ALA A 249 -13.17 -22.52 0.34
N GLN A 250 -13.99 -22.45 1.39
CA GLN A 250 -15.18 -21.59 1.40
C GLN A 250 -14.79 -20.11 1.27
N ALA A 251 -13.80 -19.62 2.02
CA ALA A 251 -13.35 -18.23 1.96
C ALA A 251 -12.74 -17.87 0.59
N LYS A 252 -12.00 -18.81 -0.02
CA LYS A 252 -11.48 -18.65 -1.38
C LYS A 252 -12.60 -18.57 -2.42
N ALA A 253 -13.63 -19.39 -2.31
CA ALA A 253 -14.82 -19.31 -3.17
C ALA A 253 -15.58 -17.99 -2.98
N GLU A 254 -15.70 -17.50 -1.74
CA GLU A 254 -16.29 -16.19 -1.42
C GLU A 254 -15.49 -15.04 -2.02
N LEU A 255 -14.15 -15.12 -2.06
CA LEU A 255 -13.29 -14.16 -2.74
C LEU A 255 -13.52 -14.21 -4.26
N ALA A 256 -13.50 -15.38 -4.86
CA ALA A 256 -13.75 -15.56 -6.30
C ALA A 256 -15.10 -14.99 -6.72
N ALA A 257 -16.15 -15.22 -5.93
CA ALA A 257 -17.47 -14.64 -6.17
C ALA A 257 -17.47 -13.10 -6.06
N PHE A 258 -16.71 -12.54 -5.11
CA PHE A 258 -16.59 -11.08 -4.96
C PHE A 258 -15.84 -10.44 -6.12
N GLN A 259 -14.91 -11.15 -6.76
CA GLN A 259 -14.13 -10.68 -7.90
C GLN A 259 -14.82 -10.87 -9.26
N GLN A 260 -16.04 -11.40 -9.29
CA GLN A 260 -16.82 -11.47 -10.53
C GLN A 260 -17.12 -10.07 -11.09
N ARG A 261 -17.42 -10.02 -12.39
CA ARG A 261 -17.77 -8.77 -13.08
C ARG A 261 -18.92 -8.05 -12.36
N PRO A 262 -18.73 -6.78 -11.96
CA PRO A 262 -19.75 -6.03 -11.25
C PRO A 262 -21.03 -5.84 -12.05
N PRO A 263 -22.22 -5.87 -11.40
CA PRO A 263 -23.52 -5.67 -12.09
C PRO A 263 -23.64 -4.35 -12.87
N ILE A 264 -22.91 -3.30 -12.47
CA ILE A 264 -22.93 -2.00 -13.14
C ILE A 264 -22.47 -2.04 -14.61
N PHE A 265 -21.82 -3.13 -15.04
CA PHE A 265 -21.39 -3.35 -16.43
C PHE A 265 -22.25 -4.37 -17.19
N GLN A 266 -23.22 -5.03 -16.53
CA GLN A 266 -23.97 -6.14 -17.14
C GLN A 266 -24.82 -5.69 -18.33
N ASP A 267 -25.32 -4.44 -18.33
CA ASP A 267 -26.21 -3.92 -19.36
C ASP A 267 -25.48 -3.27 -20.56
N GLY A 268 -24.15 -3.33 -20.62
CA GLY A 268 -23.36 -2.71 -21.68
C GLY A 268 -23.43 -1.18 -21.69
N ALA A 269 -23.89 -0.56 -20.61
CA ALA A 269 -24.17 0.86 -20.52
C ALA A 269 -22.94 1.77 -20.54
N ALA A 270 -21.76 1.24 -20.22
CA ALA A 270 -20.52 2.01 -20.21
C ALA A 270 -19.63 1.62 -21.42
N PRO A 271 -19.15 2.58 -22.21
CA PRO A 271 -18.24 2.30 -23.33
C PRO A 271 -16.94 1.62 -22.87
N LEU A 272 -16.50 1.92 -21.65
CA LEU A 272 -15.30 1.42 -21.03
C LEU A 272 -15.63 0.60 -19.78
N ASP A 273 -15.33 -0.70 -19.81
CA ASP A 273 -15.49 -1.63 -18.69
C ASP A 273 -14.17 -1.77 -17.93
N LEU A 274 -14.07 -1.08 -16.80
CA LEU A 274 -12.86 -1.07 -15.98
C LEU A 274 -12.53 -2.44 -15.35
N TRP A 275 -13.52 -3.31 -15.16
CA TRP A 275 -13.28 -4.69 -14.74
C TRP A 275 -12.57 -5.48 -15.83
N GLN A 276 -13.07 -5.40 -17.07
CA GLN A 276 -12.47 -6.09 -18.22
C GLN A 276 -11.05 -5.58 -18.49
N LEU A 277 -10.79 -4.26 -18.31
CA LEU A 277 -9.44 -3.71 -18.42
C LEU A 277 -8.44 -4.39 -17.47
N VAL A 278 -8.85 -4.62 -16.21
CA VAL A 278 -7.97 -5.29 -15.23
C VAL A 278 -7.74 -6.76 -15.62
N GLN A 279 -8.76 -7.45 -16.17
CA GLN A 279 -8.58 -8.81 -16.66
C GLN A 279 -7.60 -8.85 -17.85
N GLU A 280 -7.81 -8.00 -18.85
CA GLU A 280 -6.89 -7.87 -20.00
C GLU A 280 -5.46 -7.49 -19.58
N LEU A 281 -5.32 -6.61 -18.58
CA LEU A 281 -4.00 -6.29 -18.02
C LEU A 281 -3.32 -7.56 -17.51
N MET A 282 -4.00 -8.37 -16.69
CA MET A 282 -3.45 -9.61 -16.12
C MET A 282 -3.07 -10.65 -17.18
N GLU A 283 -3.80 -10.69 -18.31
CA GLU A 283 -3.51 -11.60 -19.42
C GLU A 283 -2.24 -11.20 -20.21
N HIS A 284 -1.89 -9.90 -20.23
CA HIS A 284 -0.81 -9.36 -21.05
C HIS A 284 0.50 -9.12 -20.30
N VAL A 285 0.47 -9.08 -18.96
CA VAL A 285 1.66 -8.79 -18.15
C VAL A 285 2.09 -10.02 -17.33
N PRO A 286 3.40 -10.16 -17.05
CA PRO A 286 3.91 -11.23 -16.18
C PRO A 286 3.29 -11.17 -14.78
N HIS A 287 3.16 -12.32 -14.12
CA HIS A 287 2.61 -12.42 -12.76
C HIS A 287 3.43 -11.68 -11.69
N ASP A 288 4.71 -11.43 -11.96
CA ASP A 288 5.61 -10.66 -11.10
C ASP A 288 5.61 -9.15 -11.40
N THR A 289 4.69 -8.67 -12.26
CA THR A 289 4.55 -7.25 -12.57
C THR A 289 4.34 -6.42 -11.32
N ILE A 290 5.06 -5.30 -11.22
CA ILE A 290 4.89 -4.35 -10.13
C ILE A 290 3.73 -3.40 -10.48
N ILE A 291 2.68 -3.44 -9.68
CA ILE A 291 1.57 -2.49 -9.76
C ILE A 291 1.78 -1.39 -8.74
N THR A 292 1.80 -0.15 -9.21
CA THR A 292 1.87 1.02 -8.32
C THR A 292 0.60 1.85 -8.42
N ASN A 293 0.16 2.43 -7.31
CA ASN A 293 -0.94 3.37 -7.30
C ASN A 293 -0.83 4.36 -6.15
N GLY A 294 -1.52 5.47 -6.26
CA GLY A 294 -1.68 6.42 -5.16
C GLY A 294 -3.03 6.28 -4.46
N ALA A 295 -3.80 7.38 -4.33
CA ALA A 295 -5.05 7.40 -3.59
C ALA A 295 -6.20 7.96 -4.41
N GLY A 296 -7.28 7.20 -4.49
CA GLY A 296 -8.51 7.56 -5.19
C GLY A 296 -9.37 6.33 -5.45
N ASN A 297 -10.62 6.54 -5.85
CA ASN A 297 -11.53 5.43 -6.12
C ASN A 297 -11.06 4.53 -7.28
N TYR A 298 -10.28 5.08 -8.22
CA TYR A 298 -9.69 4.31 -9.32
C TYR A 298 -8.82 3.14 -8.80
N ALA A 299 -8.16 3.28 -7.65
CA ALA A 299 -7.34 2.24 -7.05
C ALA A 299 -8.13 1.00 -6.61
N THR A 300 -9.46 1.14 -6.39
CA THR A 300 -10.31 0.01 -6.00
C THR A 300 -10.40 -1.05 -7.09
N TRP A 301 -10.19 -0.68 -8.35
CA TRP A 301 -10.19 -1.64 -9.47
C TRP A 301 -9.00 -2.58 -9.38
N ALA A 302 -7.78 -2.06 -9.14
CA ALA A 302 -6.61 -2.91 -8.89
C ALA A 302 -6.75 -3.70 -7.58
N HIS A 303 -7.13 -3.06 -6.47
CA HIS A 303 -7.19 -3.72 -5.17
C HIS A 303 -8.18 -4.88 -5.11
N ARG A 304 -9.30 -4.79 -5.84
CA ARG A 304 -10.32 -5.84 -5.82
C ARG A 304 -10.10 -6.91 -6.89
N PHE A 305 -9.63 -6.53 -8.08
CA PHE A 305 -9.69 -7.41 -9.25
C PHE A 305 -8.34 -7.86 -9.79
N TYR A 306 -7.25 -7.15 -9.44
CA TYR A 306 -5.91 -7.58 -9.82
C TYR A 306 -5.41 -8.68 -8.85
N SER A 307 -4.78 -9.71 -9.41
CA SER A 307 -4.16 -10.80 -8.64
C SER A 307 -2.67 -10.52 -8.49
N TYR A 308 -2.28 -10.06 -7.31
CA TYR A 308 -0.86 -9.82 -7.00
C TYR A 308 -0.14 -11.14 -6.81
N GLY A 309 1.08 -11.24 -7.35
CA GLY A 309 1.96 -12.37 -7.18
C GLY A 309 2.74 -12.33 -5.86
N ALA A 310 4.03 -12.63 -5.96
CA ALA A 310 4.92 -12.62 -4.81
C ALA A 310 5.21 -11.20 -4.29
N MET A 311 5.90 -11.12 -3.16
CA MET A 311 6.32 -9.89 -2.51
C MET A 311 6.98 -8.89 -3.48
N ARG A 312 6.71 -7.61 -3.29
CA ARG A 312 7.13 -6.46 -4.12
C ARG A 312 6.47 -6.42 -5.49
N THR A 313 5.22 -6.89 -5.58
CA THR A 313 4.36 -6.66 -6.74
C THR A 313 3.32 -5.56 -6.49
N GLN A 314 3.17 -5.08 -5.25
CA GLN A 314 2.30 -3.95 -4.90
C GLN A 314 3.09 -2.81 -4.24
N LEU A 315 3.00 -1.59 -4.80
CA LEU A 315 3.52 -0.37 -4.20
C LEU A 315 2.40 0.67 -4.10
N ALA A 316 1.91 0.89 -2.88
CA ALA A 316 0.81 1.81 -2.63
C ALA A 316 0.98 2.50 -1.27
N PRO A 317 0.62 3.79 -1.12
CA PRO A 317 0.84 4.52 0.12
C PRO A 317 -0.20 4.11 1.17
N THR A 318 0.22 3.52 2.27
CA THR A 318 -0.66 3.18 3.39
C THR A 318 -1.26 4.41 4.08
N SER A 319 -0.65 5.58 3.89
CA SER A 319 -1.17 6.89 4.33
C SER A 319 -2.30 7.44 3.46
N GLY A 320 -2.56 6.84 2.29
CA GLY A 320 -3.54 7.37 1.33
C GLY A 320 -3.09 8.65 0.62
N ALA A 321 -1.78 8.88 0.49
CA ALA A 321 -1.25 10.06 -0.20
C ALA A 321 -1.54 9.99 -1.70
N MET A 322 -2.14 11.04 -2.24
CA MET A 322 -2.22 11.28 -3.68
C MET A 322 -0.83 11.67 -4.22
N GLY A 323 -0.58 11.40 -5.50
CA GLY A 323 0.71 11.69 -6.16
C GLY A 323 1.82 10.66 -5.89
N TYR A 324 1.55 9.59 -5.14
CA TYR A 324 2.54 8.54 -4.87
C TYR A 324 2.78 7.61 -6.07
N GLY A 325 1.72 7.29 -6.83
CA GLY A 325 1.73 6.20 -7.84
C GLY A 325 2.80 6.39 -8.91
N VAL A 326 2.86 7.55 -9.54
CA VAL A 326 3.79 7.84 -10.65
C VAL A 326 5.25 7.79 -10.21
N PRO A 327 5.71 8.55 -9.19
CA PRO A 327 7.10 8.47 -8.74
C PRO A 327 7.48 7.08 -8.21
N ALA A 328 6.56 6.35 -7.57
CA ALA A 328 6.82 4.98 -7.13
C ALA A 328 7.02 4.02 -8.32
N GLY A 329 6.24 4.18 -9.40
CA GLY A 329 6.41 3.40 -10.63
C GLY A 329 7.74 3.68 -11.32
N VAL A 330 8.12 4.95 -11.44
CA VAL A 330 9.42 5.37 -11.99
C VAL A 330 10.57 4.79 -11.15
N ALA A 331 10.50 4.94 -9.83
CA ALA A 331 11.51 4.43 -8.90
C ALA A 331 11.62 2.90 -8.97
N ALA A 332 10.49 2.18 -9.01
CA ALA A 332 10.47 0.73 -9.14
C ALA A 332 11.17 0.27 -10.43
N LYS A 333 10.89 0.95 -11.55
CA LYS A 333 11.52 0.63 -12.85
C LYS A 333 13.02 0.93 -12.89
N ILE A 334 13.46 1.98 -12.21
CA ILE A 334 14.90 2.30 -12.07
C ILE A 334 15.62 1.24 -11.22
N VAL A 335 15.00 0.81 -10.12
CA VAL A 335 15.59 -0.18 -9.18
C VAL A 335 15.60 -1.58 -9.77
N ASP A 336 14.56 -1.96 -10.52
CA ASP A 336 14.43 -3.28 -11.14
C ASP A 336 14.04 -3.12 -12.62
N PRO A 337 15.01 -2.81 -13.48
CA PRO A 337 14.76 -2.52 -14.90
C PRO A 337 14.27 -3.73 -15.70
N ALA A 338 14.45 -4.95 -15.19
CA ALA A 338 14.00 -6.17 -15.86
C ALA A 338 12.49 -6.40 -15.73
N ARG A 339 11.87 -5.95 -14.64
CA ARG A 339 10.45 -6.19 -14.36
C ARG A 339 9.55 -5.22 -15.12
N THR A 340 8.37 -5.70 -15.48
CA THR A 340 7.28 -4.84 -15.95
C THR A 340 6.72 -4.03 -14.77
N VAL A 341 6.54 -2.73 -14.98
CA VAL A 341 5.95 -1.83 -13.97
C VAL A 341 4.75 -1.13 -14.60
N VAL A 342 3.60 -1.23 -13.95
CA VAL A 342 2.37 -0.56 -14.34
C VAL A 342 1.86 0.30 -13.21
N THR A 343 1.64 1.57 -13.50
CA THR A 343 1.15 2.58 -12.56
C THR A 343 -0.31 2.89 -12.83
N PHE A 344 -1.16 2.83 -11.82
CA PHE A 344 -2.52 3.36 -11.86
C PHE A 344 -2.52 4.74 -11.22
N ALA A 345 -2.98 5.75 -11.95
CA ALA A 345 -3.09 7.13 -11.46
C ALA A 345 -4.46 7.72 -11.84
N GLY A 346 -5.14 8.37 -10.90
CA GLY A 346 -6.29 9.22 -11.23
C GLY A 346 -5.82 10.50 -11.93
N ASP A 347 -6.68 11.13 -12.71
CA ASP A 347 -6.37 12.37 -13.43
C ASP A 347 -5.88 13.49 -12.49
N GLY A 348 -6.62 13.78 -11.41
CA GLY A 348 -6.22 14.79 -10.43
C GLY A 348 -4.96 14.43 -9.64
N GLU A 349 -4.68 13.14 -9.48
CA GLU A 349 -3.45 12.66 -8.85
C GLU A 349 -2.26 12.75 -9.79
N PHE A 350 -2.44 12.36 -11.05
CA PHE A 350 -1.40 12.47 -12.07
C PHE A 350 -0.91 13.90 -12.20
N MET A 351 -1.81 14.88 -12.14
CA MET A 351 -1.45 16.31 -12.18
C MET A 351 -0.59 16.78 -11.01
N MET A 352 -0.47 16.02 -9.92
CA MET A 352 0.39 16.36 -8.78
C MET A 352 1.85 15.99 -9.02
N THR A 353 2.12 14.91 -9.77
CA THR A 353 3.47 14.32 -9.92
C THR A 353 3.75 13.82 -11.35
N GLY A 354 2.92 14.17 -12.33
CA GLY A 354 3.08 13.77 -13.72
C GLY A 354 4.39 14.26 -14.36
N GLN A 355 5.02 15.33 -13.81
CA GLN A 355 6.33 15.81 -14.22
C GLN A 355 7.45 14.76 -14.03
N GLU A 356 7.22 13.72 -13.24
CA GLU A 356 8.15 12.58 -13.12
C GLU A 356 8.30 11.77 -14.42
N LEU A 357 7.48 12.05 -15.44
CA LEU A 357 7.73 11.60 -16.81
C LEU A 357 9.10 12.07 -17.32
N ALA A 358 9.55 13.28 -16.94
CA ALA A 358 10.88 13.77 -17.28
C ALA A 358 11.97 12.89 -16.65
N THR A 359 11.79 12.51 -15.38
CA THR A 359 12.68 11.57 -14.67
C THR A 359 12.68 10.20 -15.36
N ALA A 360 11.50 9.69 -15.72
CA ALA A 360 11.38 8.40 -16.40
C ALA A 360 12.08 8.39 -17.78
N VAL A 361 11.96 9.45 -18.56
CA VAL A 361 12.64 9.61 -19.85
C VAL A 361 14.16 9.72 -19.64
N GLN A 362 14.59 10.56 -18.70
CA GLN A 362 16.02 10.78 -18.40
C GLN A 362 16.74 9.49 -18.00
N TYR A 363 16.09 8.64 -17.19
CA TYR A 363 16.69 7.40 -16.67
C TYR A 363 16.29 6.16 -17.47
N GLN A 364 15.65 6.33 -18.62
CA GLN A 364 15.18 5.23 -19.47
C GLN A 364 14.33 4.20 -18.67
N ALA A 365 13.46 4.71 -17.82
CA ALA A 365 12.57 3.93 -17.01
C ALA A 365 11.25 3.66 -17.78
N GLY A 366 11.21 2.56 -18.52
CA GLY A 366 10.05 2.14 -19.33
C GLY A 366 8.89 1.68 -18.47
N VAL A 367 8.27 2.60 -17.71
CA VAL A 367 7.05 2.38 -16.93
C VAL A 367 5.82 2.63 -17.77
N ILE A 368 4.76 1.83 -17.60
CA ILE A 368 3.45 2.07 -18.21
C ILE A 368 2.57 2.77 -17.17
N ILE A 369 2.03 3.92 -17.52
CA ILE A 369 1.16 4.71 -16.63
C ILE A 369 -0.24 4.72 -17.24
N ILE A 370 -1.22 4.18 -16.52
CA ILE A 370 -2.63 4.19 -16.88
C ILE A 370 -3.31 5.32 -16.10
N VAL A 371 -3.72 6.37 -16.82
CA VAL A 371 -4.38 7.54 -16.23
C VAL A 371 -5.90 7.36 -16.33
N PHE A 372 -6.55 7.27 -15.19
CA PHE A 372 -7.99 7.16 -15.04
C PHE A 372 -8.61 8.57 -15.08
N ASN A 373 -8.96 9.05 -16.28
CA ASN A 373 -9.50 10.38 -16.50
C ASN A 373 -11.04 10.35 -16.51
N ASN A 374 -11.64 10.79 -15.40
CA ASN A 374 -13.07 10.99 -15.25
C ASN A 374 -13.46 12.47 -15.09
N GLY A 375 -12.52 13.40 -15.24
CA GLY A 375 -12.74 14.84 -15.18
C GLY A 375 -13.05 15.37 -13.77
N MET A 376 -12.67 14.64 -12.70
CA MET A 376 -13.00 15.10 -11.35
C MET A 376 -12.18 14.45 -10.25
N PHE A 377 -12.12 15.08 -9.09
CA PHE A 377 -11.73 14.44 -7.83
C PHE A 377 -12.82 13.48 -7.35
N GLY A 378 -12.88 12.27 -7.96
CA GLY A 378 -14.02 11.35 -7.83
C GLY A 378 -14.33 10.92 -6.40
N THR A 379 -13.30 10.67 -5.55
CA THR A 379 -13.51 10.31 -4.14
C THR A 379 -14.17 11.45 -3.36
N ILE A 380 -13.71 12.68 -3.54
CA ILE A 380 -14.30 13.85 -2.88
C ILE A 380 -15.72 14.08 -3.36
N ARG A 381 -15.95 13.97 -4.68
CA ARG A 381 -17.28 14.06 -5.27
C ARG A 381 -18.24 13.02 -4.72
N MET A 382 -17.79 11.78 -4.54
CA MET A 382 -18.58 10.71 -3.92
C MET A 382 -19.04 11.09 -2.50
N HIS A 383 -18.15 11.67 -1.70
CA HIS A 383 -18.50 12.14 -0.35
C HIS A 383 -19.46 13.33 -0.37
N GLN A 384 -19.29 14.27 -1.31
CA GLN A 384 -20.26 15.36 -1.50
C GLN A 384 -21.66 14.81 -1.81
N GLU A 385 -21.79 13.87 -2.75
CA GLU A 385 -23.08 13.29 -3.10
C GLU A 385 -23.70 12.46 -1.97
N ARG A 386 -22.87 11.82 -1.14
CA ARG A 386 -23.34 11.06 0.02
C ARG A 386 -23.88 11.94 1.13
N ASN A 387 -23.18 13.04 1.44
CA ASN A 387 -23.49 13.87 2.60
C ASN A 387 -24.31 15.12 2.24
N TYR A 388 -24.16 15.61 1.02
CA TYR A 388 -24.79 16.83 0.50
C TYR A 388 -25.23 16.64 -0.95
N PRO A 389 -26.23 15.79 -1.24
CA PRO A 389 -26.62 15.41 -2.59
C PRO A 389 -26.90 16.63 -3.48
N GLY A 390 -26.36 16.63 -4.69
CA GLY A 390 -26.53 17.71 -5.66
C GLY A 390 -25.72 19.00 -5.38
N ARG A 391 -25.07 19.13 -4.23
CA ARG A 391 -24.29 20.34 -3.85
C ARG A 391 -22.82 20.22 -4.25
N VAL A 392 -22.55 20.26 -5.54
CA VAL A 392 -21.21 20.11 -6.11
C VAL A 392 -20.39 21.39 -5.90
N SER A 393 -19.16 21.25 -5.39
CA SER A 393 -18.21 22.36 -5.26
C SER A 393 -16.77 21.88 -5.36
N GLY A 394 -15.95 22.52 -6.20
CA GLY A 394 -14.51 22.35 -6.26
C GLY A 394 -13.99 20.95 -6.67
N THR A 395 -14.84 20.10 -7.26
CA THR A 395 -14.45 18.72 -7.62
C THR A 395 -14.36 18.44 -9.12
N GLY A 396 -14.84 19.35 -9.98
CA GLY A 396 -14.65 19.26 -11.42
C GLY A 396 -13.22 19.62 -11.81
N LEU A 397 -12.65 18.91 -12.78
CA LEU A 397 -11.33 19.15 -13.34
C LEU A 397 -11.43 19.49 -14.83
N HIS A 398 -10.60 20.43 -15.27
CA HIS A 398 -10.35 20.68 -16.68
C HIS A 398 -8.96 20.14 -17.01
N ASN A 399 -8.93 18.89 -17.46
CA ASN A 399 -7.69 18.16 -17.69
C ASN A 399 -7.05 18.52 -19.03
N PRO A 400 -5.70 18.48 -19.16
CA PRO A 400 -5.04 18.45 -20.45
C PRO A 400 -5.32 17.13 -21.18
N ASP A 401 -4.95 17.04 -22.43
CA ASP A 401 -4.77 15.77 -23.13
C ASP A 401 -3.52 15.09 -22.58
N PHE A 402 -3.69 14.04 -21.76
CA PHE A 402 -2.56 13.38 -21.10
C PHE A 402 -1.70 12.57 -22.09
N ALA A 403 -2.27 12.09 -23.18
CA ALA A 403 -1.51 11.42 -24.22
C ALA A 403 -0.58 12.40 -24.96
N ALA A 404 -1.10 13.59 -25.33
CA ALA A 404 -0.30 14.65 -25.93
C ALA A 404 0.78 15.18 -24.96
N LEU A 405 0.44 15.32 -23.67
CA LEU A 405 1.39 15.70 -22.63
C LEU A 405 2.54 14.69 -22.51
N ALA A 406 2.24 13.39 -22.52
CA ALA A 406 3.25 12.34 -22.51
C ALA A 406 4.20 12.43 -23.72
N GLN A 407 3.64 12.66 -24.91
CA GLN A 407 4.44 12.85 -26.14
C GLN A 407 5.35 14.08 -26.07
N ALA A 408 4.89 15.17 -25.43
CA ALA A 408 5.70 16.36 -25.22
C ALA A 408 6.91 16.11 -24.28
N TYR A 409 6.81 15.14 -23.37
CA TYR A 409 7.94 14.65 -22.55
C TYR A 409 8.86 13.67 -23.30
N GLY A 410 8.50 13.20 -24.51
CA GLY A 410 9.23 12.16 -25.25
C GLY A 410 8.81 10.73 -24.89
N ALA A 411 7.68 10.56 -24.21
CA ALA A 411 7.06 9.29 -23.90
C ALA A 411 6.09 8.85 -25.01
N HIS A 412 5.67 7.58 -25.00
CA HIS A 412 4.50 7.16 -25.78
C HIS A 412 3.22 7.64 -25.07
N GLY A 413 2.26 8.14 -25.86
CA GLY A 413 0.98 8.58 -25.32
C GLY A 413 -0.18 8.14 -26.22
N GLU A 414 -1.21 7.53 -25.61
CA GLU A 414 -2.39 7.03 -26.32
C GLU A 414 -3.67 7.21 -25.50
N VAL A 415 -4.79 7.51 -26.17
CA VAL A 415 -6.12 7.66 -25.57
C VAL A 415 -6.95 6.41 -25.82
N VAL A 416 -7.66 5.95 -24.79
CA VAL A 416 -8.59 4.82 -24.81
C VAL A 416 -9.95 5.30 -24.31
N GLU A 417 -11.00 5.15 -25.10
CA GLU A 417 -12.37 5.56 -24.80
C GLU A 417 -13.35 4.38 -24.77
N THR A 418 -12.92 3.22 -25.31
CA THR A 418 -13.72 2.00 -25.30
C THR A 418 -12.90 0.80 -24.84
N THR A 419 -13.57 -0.19 -24.27
CA THR A 419 -12.92 -1.43 -23.79
C THR A 419 -12.11 -2.11 -24.90
N ALA A 420 -12.64 -2.18 -26.13
CA ALA A 420 -11.97 -2.84 -27.26
C ALA A 420 -10.64 -2.16 -27.69
N GLN A 421 -10.44 -0.90 -27.33
CA GLN A 421 -9.18 -0.18 -27.63
C GLN A 421 -8.07 -0.52 -26.63
N PHE A 422 -8.40 -0.99 -25.42
CA PHE A 422 -7.43 -1.12 -24.34
C PHE A 422 -6.36 -2.18 -24.61
N GLY A 423 -6.73 -3.40 -24.94
CA GLY A 423 -5.76 -4.49 -25.22
C GLY A 423 -4.74 -4.12 -26.30
N PRO A 424 -5.17 -3.60 -27.48
CA PRO A 424 -4.25 -3.09 -28.50
C PRO A 424 -3.35 -1.95 -28.00
N ALA A 425 -3.87 -0.99 -27.22
CA ALA A 425 -3.09 0.12 -26.67
C ALA A 425 -2.04 -0.39 -25.66
N LEU A 426 -2.43 -1.30 -24.78
CA LEU A 426 -1.53 -1.95 -23.83
C LEU A 426 -0.40 -2.71 -24.54
N ALA A 427 -0.73 -3.45 -25.61
CA ALA A 427 0.27 -4.17 -26.41
C ALA A 427 1.31 -3.21 -27.03
N ARG A 428 0.86 -2.05 -27.55
CA ARG A 428 1.76 -1.01 -28.10
C ARG A 428 2.62 -0.39 -26.98
N ALA A 429 2.03 -0.07 -25.84
CA ALA A 429 2.76 0.46 -24.68
C ALA A 429 3.83 -0.52 -24.19
N LEU A 430 3.50 -1.82 -24.07
CA LEU A 430 4.45 -2.88 -23.71
C LEU A 430 5.57 -3.02 -24.73
N ALA A 431 5.26 -2.97 -26.03
CA ALA A 431 6.26 -3.02 -27.10
C ALA A 431 7.18 -1.80 -27.04
N HIS A 432 6.61 -0.59 -26.86
CA HIS A 432 7.38 0.65 -26.76
C HIS A 432 8.34 0.64 -25.57
N THR A 433 7.84 0.29 -24.38
CA THR A 433 8.68 0.27 -23.17
C THR A 433 9.81 -0.75 -23.24
N ARG A 434 9.59 -1.89 -23.91
CA ARG A 434 10.63 -2.91 -24.13
C ARG A 434 11.67 -2.48 -25.17
N ALA A 435 11.21 -1.91 -26.29
CA ALA A 435 12.09 -1.55 -27.42
C ALA A 435 12.93 -0.30 -27.13
N HIS A 436 12.36 0.70 -26.46
CA HIS A 436 12.95 2.02 -26.28
C HIS A 436 13.38 2.31 -24.84
N GLN A 437 12.93 1.51 -23.88
CA GLN A 437 13.10 1.77 -22.44
C GLN A 437 12.55 3.14 -21.99
N LEU A 438 11.60 3.68 -22.74
CA LEU A 438 10.93 4.94 -22.46
C LEU A 438 9.53 4.69 -21.87
N PRO A 439 9.01 5.62 -21.06
CA PRO A 439 7.68 5.47 -20.48
C PRO A 439 6.56 5.51 -21.52
N ALA A 440 5.42 4.92 -21.16
CA ALA A 440 4.20 4.98 -21.94
C ALA A 440 3.03 5.42 -21.04
N VAL A 441 2.16 6.28 -21.55
CA VAL A 441 0.94 6.74 -20.90
C VAL A 441 -0.27 6.30 -21.71
N ILE A 442 -1.19 5.61 -21.04
CA ILE A 442 -2.52 5.25 -21.58
C ILE A 442 -3.55 6.07 -20.81
N GLU A 443 -4.18 7.03 -21.47
CA GLU A 443 -5.26 7.82 -20.89
C GLU A 443 -6.59 7.10 -21.11
N LEU A 444 -7.25 6.70 -20.03
CA LEU A 444 -8.60 6.14 -20.05
C LEU A 444 -9.63 7.26 -19.85
N ARG A 445 -10.38 7.62 -20.88
CA ARG A 445 -11.48 8.58 -20.79
C ARG A 445 -12.78 7.84 -20.52
N TYR A 446 -13.36 7.99 -19.34
CA TYR A 446 -14.57 7.27 -18.97
C TYR A 446 -15.58 8.15 -18.22
N ASP A 447 -16.83 7.67 -18.15
CA ASP A 447 -17.93 8.39 -17.50
C ASP A 447 -17.65 8.62 -16.01
N GLY A 448 -17.63 9.89 -15.61
CA GLY A 448 -17.47 10.31 -14.22
C GLY A 448 -18.54 9.80 -13.27
N ASN A 449 -19.68 9.33 -13.78
CA ASN A 449 -20.72 8.67 -12.98
C ASN A 449 -20.23 7.31 -12.42
N LEU A 450 -19.29 6.64 -13.08
CA LEU A 450 -18.71 5.36 -12.66
C LEU A 450 -17.67 5.58 -11.56
N ILE A 451 -18.07 5.48 -10.30
CA ILE A 451 -17.22 5.91 -9.18
C ILE A 451 -16.58 4.75 -8.40
N THR A 452 -17.27 3.63 -8.25
CA THR A 452 -16.76 2.42 -7.60
C THR A 452 -17.33 1.17 -8.29
N PRO A 453 -16.76 -0.02 -8.07
CA PRO A 453 -17.34 -1.27 -8.58
C PRO A 453 -18.77 -1.55 -8.13
N ASN A 454 -19.23 -0.94 -7.04
CA ASN A 454 -20.54 -1.23 -6.44
C ASN A 454 -21.56 -0.10 -6.60
N ALA A 455 -21.14 1.10 -7.02
CA ALA A 455 -22.02 2.26 -7.03
C ALA A 455 -21.62 3.31 -8.06
N THR A 456 -22.62 3.96 -8.65
CA THR A 456 -22.46 5.16 -9.46
C THR A 456 -22.73 6.41 -8.62
N LEU A 457 -22.31 7.60 -9.06
CA LEU A 457 -22.66 8.86 -8.38
C LEU A 457 -24.18 9.04 -8.32
N ALA A 458 -24.90 8.68 -9.39
CA ALA A 458 -26.36 8.77 -9.43
C ALA A 458 -27.02 7.89 -8.36
N THR A 459 -26.54 6.64 -8.18
CA THR A 459 -27.08 5.74 -7.15
C THR A 459 -26.78 6.23 -5.74
N ILE A 460 -25.57 6.77 -5.50
CA ILE A 460 -25.17 7.33 -4.20
C ILE A 460 -26.04 8.54 -3.86
N ARG A 461 -26.26 9.47 -4.82
CA ARG A 461 -27.13 10.63 -4.66
C ARG A 461 -28.56 10.20 -4.32
N ALA A 462 -29.15 9.30 -5.11
CA ALA A 462 -30.51 8.84 -4.90
C ALA A 462 -30.71 8.15 -3.53
N GLN A 463 -29.70 7.44 -3.03
CA GLN A 463 -29.71 6.85 -1.69
C GLN A 463 -29.66 7.94 -0.60
N ALA A 464 -28.79 8.94 -0.77
CA ALA A 464 -28.66 10.04 0.19
C ALA A 464 -29.93 10.88 0.28
N GLU A 465 -30.58 11.19 -0.86
CA GLU A 465 -31.86 11.93 -0.92
C GLU A 465 -32.99 11.18 -0.19
N LYS A 466 -33.02 9.83 -0.30
CA LYS A 466 -34.02 9.00 0.43
C LYS A 466 -33.77 8.96 1.93
N SER A 467 -32.52 9.05 2.36
CA SER A 467 -32.13 8.99 3.78
C SER A 467 -32.34 10.31 4.52
N GLY A 468 -32.64 11.41 3.81
CA GLY A 468 -32.78 12.77 4.33
C GLY A 468 -31.42 13.44 4.57
N PRO A 469 -31.37 14.80 4.70
CA PRO A 469 -30.11 15.50 4.92
C PRO A 469 -29.47 15.05 6.23
N GLY A 470 -28.22 14.68 6.15
CA GLY A 470 -27.31 14.06 7.09
C GLY A 470 -27.70 13.99 8.57
N ARG A 471 -27.75 12.80 9.07
CA ARG A 471 -27.51 12.49 10.48
C ARG A 471 -26.04 12.19 10.73
#